data_afdbd8928e0841ef5487f0bc757f9fa7
#
_entry.id   afdbd8928e0841ef5487f0bc757f9fa7
#
_cell.length_a   1.000
_cell.length_b   1.000
_cell.length_c   1.000
_cell.angle_alpha   90.00
_cell.angle_beta   90.00
_cell.angle_gamma   90.00
#
_symmetry.space_group_name_H-M   'P 1'
#
loop_
_entity.id
_entity.type
_entity.pdbx_description
1 polymer ?
#
loop_
_entity_poly.entity_id
_entity_poly.type
_entity_poly.pdbx_seq_one_letter_code
_entity_poly.pdbx_strand_id
1 'polypeptide(L)'
;MKVINKYVLISSLMMLSLISCKQNNKLNEDNIKDFVSKFFESQAGANMSTDDYNNSAGKDLMAWDNPSWRSSPAKFDVSNTKEDWFYEDSITFKIHDIYVINDNANVMGTAKWYSAGIETFYQNFSGIVGMENGKLVWKRHMGVWNHSLAKDFLWPSSNVEGSLDAYNKMRSHMMNLENEKALSLSDSLVKVDSTWATAHLGQLHYYSMNNDLDKKTEAYNLAMSKLETASIGESLFIKSYNPDTTVDTRALLRLAFLHAPNDPMIRTWYAWGEKDMDVAIDILKKGLNRLPDNTGLNNMIGYKLMNNGDMEQAGKHFALNVASSPKVANAHDSYGDYLLKLGNKKEAKNSFLKAYEIDNSFVVSKEKADKIED
;
A
#
# COMPACT_ATOMS: atom_id res chain seq x y z
N MET A 1 -11.34 33.84 -73.76
CA MET A 1 -10.48 34.44 -72.74
C MET A 1 -11.27 34.29 -71.42
N LYS A 2 -11.06 33.29 -70.58
CA LYS A 2 -11.44 33.11 -69.19
C LYS A 2 -11.53 31.61 -68.81
N VAL A 3 -10.42 30.87 -68.88
CA VAL A 3 -10.35 29.50 -68.38
C VAL A 3 -9.01 29.22 -67.64
N ILE A 4 -8.13 30.23 -67.48
CA ILE A 4 -6.77 30.01 -66.93
C ILE A 4 -6.71 30.23 -65.40
N ASN A 5 -7.77 30.71 -64.72
CA ASN A 5 -7.69 31.11 -63.30
C ASN A 5 -8.20 30.11 -62.25
N LYS A 6 -8.62 28.91 -62.67
CA LYS A 6 -9.15 27.91 -61.71
C LYS A 6 -8.11 26.88 -61.23
N TYR A 7 -7.10 26.63 -62.03
CA TYR A 7 -6.09 25.62 -61.70
C TYR A 7 -4.88 26.17 -60.88
N VAL A 8 -4.62 27.50 -60.96
CA VAL A 8 -3.56 28.14 -60.18
C VAL A 8 -3.98 28.32 -58.71
N LEU A 9 -5.29 28.48 -58.42
CA LEU A 9 -5.78 28.60 -57.04
C LEU A 9 -5.81 27.28 -56.28
N ILE A 10 -6.01 26.14 -57.00
CA ILE A 10 -6.05 24.80 -56.37
C ILE A 10 -4.63 24.30 -56.06
N SER A 11 -3.65 24.64 -56.90
CA SER A 11 -2.26 24.27 -56.63
C SER A 11 -1.62 25.09 -55.49
N SER A 12 -2.02 26.35 -55.30
CA SER A 12 -1.56 27.16 -54.18
C SER A 12 -2.23 26.79 -52.84
N LEU A 13 -3.51 26.33 -52.83
CA LEU A 13 -4.16 25.81 -51.63
C LEU A 13 -3.63 24.40 -51.26
N MET A 14 -3.29 23.55 -52.23
CA MET A 14 -2.65 22.26 -51.91
C MET A 14 -1.19 22.42 -51.44
N MET A 15 -0.43 23.41 -51.93
CA MET A 15 0.88 23.71 -51.36
C MET A 15 0.81 24.32 -49.96
N LEU A 16 -0.19 25.12 -49.65
CA LEU A 16 -0.40 25.65 -48.30
C LEU A 16 -0.87 24.54 -47.31
N SER A 17 -1.62 23.55 -47.75
CA SER A 17 -1.97 22.39 -46.90
C SER A 17 -0.79 21.42 -46.69
N LEU A 18 0.14 21.32 -47.63
CA LEU A 18 1.37 20.54 -47.51
C LEU A 18 2.44 21.23 -46.67
N ILE A 19 2.41 22.57 -46.58
CA ILE A 19 3.33 23.35 -45.73
C ILE A 19 2.80 23.34 -44.27
N SER A 20 1.48 23.28 -44.04
CA SER A 20 0.90 23.21 -42.72
C SER A 20 1.11 21.85 -42.03
N CYS A 21 1.28 20.74 -42.81
CA CYS A 21 1.57 19.42 -42.21
C CYS A 21 3.04 19.16 -41.89
N LYS A 22 3.95 20.04 -42.24
CA LYS A 22 5.40 19.87 -41.98
C LYS A 22 5.92 20.65 -40.76
N GLN A 23 5.07 21.41 -40.08
CA GLN A 23 5.53 22.32 -39.04
C GLN A 23 5.42 21.81 -37.60
N ASN A 24 4.88 20.58 -37.38
CA ASN A 24 4.63 20.08 -36.02
C ASN A 24 5.55 18.95 -35.53
N ASN A 25 6.62 18.62 -36.25
CA ASN A 25 7.51 17.51 -35.84
C ASN A 25 8.95 17.98 -35.50
N LYS A 26 9.13 19.21 -35.05
CA LYS A 26 10.44 19.62 -34.51
C LYS A 26 10.41 19.48 -32.99
N LEU A 27 11.50 18.93 -32.46
CA LEU A 27 11.80 18.92 -31.05
C LEU A 27 11.85 20.38 -30.58
N ASN A 28 10.86 20.79 -29.81
CA ASN A 28 10.77 22.11 -29.16
C ASN A 28 10.26 21.98 -27.76
N GLU A 29 10.44 23.00 -26.97
CA GLU A 29 10.13 22.98 -25.56
C GLU A 29 8.65 22.69 -25.28
N ASP A 30 7.71 23.24 -26.05
CA ASP A 30 6.28 23.05 -25.86
C ASP A 30 5.86 21.62 -26.15
N ASN A 31 6.36 21.02 -27.26
CA ASN A 31 6.06 19.62 -27.58
C ASN A 31 6.65 18.66 -26.56
N ILE A 32 7.80 18.99 -25.98
CA ILE A 32 8.42 18.19 -24.91
C ILE A 32 7.60 18.29 -23.63
N LYS A 33 7.16 19.49 -23.25
CA LYS A 33 6.29 19.69 -22.09
C LYS A 33 4.98 18.91 -22.22
N ASP A 34 4.32 18.98 -23.37
CA ASP A 34 3.09 18.20 -23.65
C ASP A 34 3.35 16.70 -23.57
N PHE A 35 4.45 16.21 -24.13
CA PHE A 35 4.84 14.81 -24.06
C PHE A 35 5.07 14.34 -22.61
N VAL A 36 5.83 15.10 -21.82
CA VAL A 36 6.12 14.79 -20.43
C VAL A 36 4.84 14.84 -19.57
N SER A 37 3.96 15.81 -19.85
CA SER A 37 2.64 15.89 -19.19
C SER A 37 1.83 14.62 -19.40
N LYS A 38 1.66 14.22 -20.65
CA LYS A 38 0.90 13.01 -21.01
C LYS A 38 1.52 11.75 -20.40
N PHE A 39 2.84 11.67 -20.37
CA PHE A 39 3.55 10.55 -19.75
C PHE A 39 3.21 10.42 -18.25
N PHE A 40 3.28 11.51 -17.49
CA PHE A 40 2.95 11.44 -16.07
C PHE A 40 1.44 11.31 -15.81
N GLU A 41 0.60 12.02 -16.55
CA GLU A 41 -0.87 11.91 -16.44
C GLU A 41 -1.38 10.49 -16.72
N SER A 42 -0.69 9.74 -17.60
CA SER A 42 -1.02 8.34 -17.88
C SER A 42 -0.73 7.38 -16.73
N GLN A 43 -0.16 7.85 -15.63
CA GLN A 43 0.27 7.01 -14.51
C GLN A 43 -0.63 7.13 -13.26
N ALA A 44 -1.69 7.92 -13.30
CA ALA A 44 -2.56 8.10 -12.14
C ALA A 44 -4.04 8.34 -12.50
N GLY A 45 -4.92 7.90 -11.60
CA GLY A 45 -6.34 8.18 -11.62
C GLY A 45 -7.08 7.64 -12.83
N ALA A 46 -8.11 8.37 -13.26
CA ALA A 46 -8.95 7.99 -14.41
C ALA A 46 -8.20 8.03 -15.76
N ASN A 47 -7.05 8.68 -15.80
CA ASN A 47 -6.22 8.83 -17.00
C ASN A 47 -5.15 7.73 -17.13
N MET A 48 -5.08 6.80 -16.19
CA MET A 48 -4.09 5.74 -16.22
C MET A 48 -4.23 4.87 -17.45
N SER A 49 -3.18 4.83 -18.27
CA SER A 49 -3.15 4.13 -19.55
C SER A 49 -1.79 3.46 -19.78
N THR A 50 -1.83 2.12 -19.85
CA THR A 50 -0.65 1.32 -20.21
C THR A 50 -0.16 1.62 -21.61
N ASP A 51 -1.07 1.83 -22.52
CA ASP A 51 -0.72 2.08 -23.93
C ASP A 51 -0.01 3.43 -24.07
N ASP A 52 -0.47 4.45 -23.37
CA ASP A 52 0.19 5.77 -23.40
C ASP A 52 1.59 5.70 -22.78
N TYR A 53 1.73 4.97 -21.65
CA TYR A 53 3.04 4.72 -21.06
C TYR A 53 3.96 3.97 -22.02
N ASN A 54 3.52 2.84 -22.58
CA ASN A 54 4.31 2.01 -23.48
C ASN A 54 4.62 2.73 -24.81
N ASN A 55 3.70 3.56 -25.32
CA ASN A 55 3.90 4.36 -26.52
C ASN A 55 4.88 5.51 -26.30
N SER A 56 5.12 5.93 -25.08
CA SER A 56 6.13 6.93 -24.72
C SER A 56 7.55 6.35 -24.65
N ALA A 57 7.68 5.03 -24.59
CA ALA A 57 8.97 4.35 -24.53
C ALA A 57 9.61 4.20 -25.90
N GLY A 58 10.87 4.64 -26.06
CA GLY A 58 11.68 4.35 -27.23
C GLY A 58 12.04 2.86 -27.31
N LYS A 59 12.33 2.37 -28.53
CA LYS A 59 12.66 0.94 -28.74
C LYS A 59 13.84 0.45 -27.90
N ASP A 60 14.77 1.33 -27.58
CA ASP A 60 15.98 1.06 -26.80
C ASP A 60 15.97 1.86 -25.49
N LEU A 61 14.79 2.09 -24.91
CA LEU A 61 14.67 2.82 -23.64
C LEU A 61 15.48 2.12 -22.56
N MET A 62 16.35 2.85 -21.89
CA MET A 62 16.93 2.48 -20.62
C MET A 62 16.28 3.32 -19.52
N ALA A 63 15.54 2.66 -18.64
CA ALA A 63 14.92 3.30 -17.49
C ALA A 63 15.60 2.83 -16.20
N TRP A 64 15.82 3.78 -15.30
CA TRP A 64 16.36 3.56 -13.98
C TRP A 64 15.39 4.09 -12.94
N ASP A 65 14.79 3.17 -12.21
CA ASP A 65 13.98 3.47 -11.06
C ASP A 65 14.59 2.78 -9.84
N ASN A 66 14.97 3.56 -8.85
CA ASN A 66 15.47 3.02 -7.59
C ASN A 66 14.32 2.28 -6.85
N PRO A 67 14.50 1.04 -6.34
CA PRO A 67 15.75 0.28 -6.17
C PRO A 67 16.03 -0.74 -7.27
N SER A 68 15.26 -0.80 -8.33
CA SER A 68 15.44 -1.84 -9.35
C SER A 68 15.95 -1.26 -10.68
N TRP A 69 17.07 -1.79 -11.12
CA TRP A 69 17.61 -1.52 -12.43
C TRP A 69 16.78 -2.26 -13.48
N ARG A 70 16.15 -1.56 -14.39
CA ARG A 70 15.49 -2.16 -15.54
C ARG A 70 16.24 -1.74 -16.81
N SER A 71 16.91 -2.70 -17.44
CA SER A 71 17.35 -2.51 -18.83
C SER A 71 16.22 -2.95 -19.74
N SER A 72 15.92 -2.12 -20.70
CA SER A 72 14.85 -2.23 -21.67
C SER A 72 14.93 -3.44 -22.64
N PRO A 73 13.83 -3.73 -23.36
CA PRO A 73 12.63 -2.90 -23.47
C PRO A 73 11.62 -3.23 -22.35
N ALA A 74 11.53 -2.35 -21.40
CA ALA A 74 10.54 -2.47 -20.36
C ALA A 74 9.16 -2.13 -20.91
N LYS A 75 8.48 -3.10 -21.51
CA LYS A 75 7.04 -3.00 -21.66
C LYS A 75 6.44 -3.17 -20.28
N PHE A 76 5.75 -2.17 -19.84
CA PHE A 76 5.05 -2.18 -18.57
C PHE A 76 3.74 -2.97 -18.77
N ASP A 77 3.60 -4.10 -18.11
CA ASP A 77 2.35 -4.83 -18.07
C ASP A 77 1.57 -4.43 -16.82
N VAL A 78 0.65 -3.47 -16.96
CA VAL A 78 -0.19 -2.99 -15.86
C VAL A 78 -1.16 -4.08 -15.38
N SER A 79 -1.42 -5.13 -16.18
CA SER A 79 -2.29 -6.22 -15.74
C SER A 79 -1.73 -6.95 -14.53
N ASN A 80 -0.40 -6.99 -14.40
CA ASN A 80 0.32 -7.58 -13.25
C ASN A 80 0.69 -6.57 -12.16
N THR A 81 0.43 -5.27 -12.36
CA THR A 81 0.82 -4.21 -11.42
C THR A 81 -0.36 -3.50 -10.79
N LYS A 82 -1.59 -3.91 -11.12
CA LYS A 82 -2.82 -3.32 -10.55
C LYS A 82 -2.86 -3.34 -9.01
N GLU A 83 -1.98 -4.09 -8.38
CA GLU A 83 -2.07 -4.38 -6.94
C GLU A 83 -1.08 -3.60 -6.08
N ASP A 84 0.02 -3.06 -6.64
CA ASP A 84 1.07 -2.48 -5.80
C ASP A 84 1.49 -1.04 -6.13
N TRP A 85 1.16 -0.48 -7.32
CA TRP A 85 1.87 0.71 -7.81
C TRP A 85 1.02 1.90 -8.25
N PHE A 86 -0.25 1.76 -8.61
CA PHE A 86 -1.01 2.82 -9.27
C PHE A 86 -2.42 3.01 -8.70
N TYR A 87 -2.49 3.23 -7.40
CA TYR A 87 -3.76 3.60 -6.76
C TYR A 87 -3.85 5.08 -6.43
N GLU A 88 -2.89 5.85 -6.89
CA GLU A 88 -2.94 7.28 -6.75
C GLU A 88 -4.04 7.81 -7.66
N ASP A 89 -4.89 8.66 -7.06
CA ASP A 89 -6.00 9.27 -7.76
C ASP A 89 -5.58 10.49 -8.57
N SER A 90 -4.41 11.05 -8.26
CA SER A 90 -3.88 12.22 -8.95
C SER A 90 -2.35 12.31 -8.91
N ILE A 91 -1.82 13.05 -9.88
CA ILE A 91 -0.41 13.36 -10.00
C ILE A 91 -0.23 14.85 -10.30
N THR A 92 0.78 15.44 -9.72
CA THR A 92 1.27 16.74 -10.13
C THR A 92 2.72 16.61 -10.54
N PHE A 93 3.17 17.44 -11.50
CA PHE A 93 4.57 17.44 -11.88
C PHE A 93 5.03 18.86 -12.21
N LYS A 94 6.32 19.08 -12.06
CA LYS A 94 6.99 20.32 -12.40
C LYS A 94 8.26 19.99 -13.18
N ILE A 95 8.34 20.51 -14.39
CA ILE A 95 9.57 20.48 -15.16
C ILE A 95 10.42 21.66 -14.67
N HIS A 96 11.66 21.35 -14.29
CA HIS A 96 12.62 22.34 -13.79
C HIS A 96 13.46 22.88 -14.94
N ASP A 97 13.81 22.01 -15.88
CA ASP A 97 14.70 22.39 -16.99
C ASP A 97 14.50 21.51 -18.22
N ILE A 98 14.64 22.10 -19.39
CA ILE A 98 14.64 21.44 -20.70
C ILE A 98 15.82 21.95 -21.50
N TYR A 99 16.72 21.06 -21.87
CA TYR A 99 17.87 21.35 -22.71
C TYR A 99 17.77 20.60 -24.02
N VAL A 100 17.52 21.31 -25.11
CA VAL A 100 17.48 20.73 -26.48
C VAL A 100 18.88 20.75 -27.06
N ILE A 101 19.39 19.56 -27.43
CA ILE A 101 20.69 19.37 -28.08
C ILE A 101 20.47 18.48 -29.29
N ASN A 102 20.60 19.06 -30.49
CA ASN A 102 20.34 18.37 -31.76
C ASN A 102 18.92 17.76 -31.80
N ASP A 103 18.82 16.43 -31.99
CA ASP A 103 17.57 15.67 -32.07
C ASP A 103 17.15 15.07 -30.73
N ASN A 104 17.69 15.54 -29.63
CA ASN A 104 17.37 15.09 -28.30
C ASN A 104 17.17 16.27 -27.35
N ALA A 105 16.39 16.03 -26.29
CA ALA A 105 16.23 16.98 -25.18
C ALA A 105 16.51 16.29 -23.87
N ASN A 106 17.32 16.91 -23.03
CA ASN A 106 17.40 16.58 -21.61
C ASN A 106 16.24 17.26 -20.89
N VAL A 107 15.51 16.51 -20.08
CA VAL A 107 14.41 17.01 -19.27
C VAL A 107 14.66 16.62 -17.84
N MET A 108 14.48 17.57 -16.93
CA MET A 108 14.57 17.34 -15.47
C MET A 108 13.34 17.90 -14.77
N GLY A 109 12.87 17.20 -13.76
CA GLY A 109 11.69 17.64 -13.02
C GLY A 109 11.41 16.83 -11.76
N THR A 110 10.29 17.14 -11.17
CA THR A 110 9.73 16.42 -10.03
C THR A 110 8.28 16.08 -10.31
N ALA A 111 7.89 14.84 -10.12
CA ALA A 111 6.52 14.38 -10.13
C ALA A 111 6.11 13.93 -8.71
N LYS A 112 4.86 14.18 -8.34
CA LYS A 112 4.31 13.87 -7.02
C LYS A 112 2.97 13.17 -7.19
N TRP A 113 2.81 12.06 -6.53
CA TRP A 113 1.59 11.25 -6.55
C TRP A 113 0.80 11.45 -5.28
N TYR A 114 -0.52 11.46 -5.40
CA TYR A 114 -1.45 11.73 -4.32
C TYR A 114 -2.54 10.67 -4.26
N SER A 115 -2.97 10.35 -3.04
CA SER A 115 -4.19 9.57 -2.77
C SER A 115 -5.02 10.32 -1.74
N ALA A 116 -6.29 10.57 -2.05
CA ALA A 116 -7.19 11.38 -1.22
C ALA A 116 -6.59 12.74 -0.81
N GLY A 117 -5.86 13.39 -1.73
CA GLY A 117 -5.21 14.69 -1.52
C GLY A 117 -3.93 14.65 -0.66
N ILE A 118 -3.44 13.46 -0.29
CA ILE A 118 -2.20 13.28 0.48
C ILE A 118 -1.09 12.83 -0.46
N GLU A 119 0.06 13.51 -0.44
CA GLU A 119 1.26 13.11 -1.19
C GLU A 119 1.75 11.76 -0.66
N THR A 120 1.73 10.73 -1.52
CA THR A 120 2.15 9.38 -1.18
C THR A 120 3.63 9.17 -1.44
N PHE A 121 4.10 9.67 -2.57
CA PHE A 121 5.51 9.68 -2.92
C PHE A 121 5.80 10.74 -3.97
N TYR A 122 7.08 11.05 -4.16
CA TYR A 122 7.55 11.89 -5.25
C TYR A 122 8.76 11.26 -5.94
N GLN A 123 8.94 11.61 -7.20
CA GLN A 123 10.07 11.22 -8.02
C GLN A 123 10.79 12.47 -8.52
N ASN A 124 12.09 12.57 -8.25
CA ASN A 124 12.93 13.45 -9.03
C ASN A 124 13.35 12.68 -10.27
N PHE A 125 13.00 13.20 -11.44
CA PHE A 125 13.29 12.54 -12.72
C PHE A 125 14.24 13.35 -13.56
N SER A 126 15.02 12.64 -14.36
CA SER A 126 15.82 13.18 -15.45
C SER A 126 15.77 12.20 -16.62
N GLY A 127 15.77 12.70 -17.83
CA GLY A 127 15.73 11.81 -18.97
C GLY A 127 16.05 12.47 -20.28
N ILE A 128 16.24 11.66 -21.30
CA ILE A 128 16.46 12.07 -22.67
C ILE A 128 15.21 11.72 -23.48
N VAL A 129 14.56 12.74 -24.02
CA VAL A 129 13.48 12.64 -25.00
C VAL A 129 14.04 12.85 -26.39
N GLY A 130 13.61 12.05 -27.33
CA GLY A 130 14.02 12.20 -28.75
C GLY A 130 12.94 11.72 -29.69
N MET A 131 13.19 11.88 -31.01
CA MET A 131 12.24 11.46 -32.03
C MET A 131 12.52 10.03 -32.51
N GLU A 132 11.46 9.20 -32.56
CA GLU A 132 11.48 7.90 -33.24
C GLU A 132 10.21 7.76 -34.11
N ASN A 133 10.36 7.45 -35.36
CA ASN A 133 9.25 7.29 -36.31
C ASN A 133 8.25 8.46 -36.30
N GLY A 134 8.75 9.69 -36.13
CA GLY A 134 7.93 10.90 -36.11
C GLY A 134 7.18 11.15 -34.78
N LYS A 135 7.46 10.40 -33.73
CA LYS A 135 6.88 10.56 -32.39
C LYS A 135 7.97 10.87 -31.36
N LEU A 136 7.61 11.63 -30.33
CA LEU A 136 8.46 11.81 -29.15
C LEU A 136 8.42 10.53 -28.29
N VAL A 137 9.59 10.13 -27.82
CA VAL A 137 9.77 8.97 -26.94
C VAL A 137 10.85 9.25 -25.90
N TRP A 138 10.75 8.61 -24.74
CA TRP A 138 11.85 8.52 -23.80
C TRP A 138 12.93 7.57 -24.34
N LYS A 139 14.14 8.05 -24.50
CA LYS A 139 15.34 7.24 -24.83
C LYS A 139 16.11 6.86 -23.57
N ARG A 140 16.06 7.70 -22.57
CA ARG A 140 16.60 7.46 -21.23
C ARG A 140 15.62 8.06 -20.24
N HIS A 141 15.34 7.35 -19.17
CA HIS A 141 14.56 7.85 -18.05
C HIS A 141 15.22 7.39 -16.76
N MET A 142 15.45 8.29 -15.86
CA MET A 142 15.99 8.01 -14.54
C MET A 142 15.10 8.69 -13.52
N GLY A 143 14.51 7.89 -12.64
CA GLY A 143 13.69 8.36 -11.54
C GLY A 143 14.31 7.97 -10.21
N VAL A 144 14.50 8.93 -9.34
CA VAL A 144 14.82 8.67 -7.93
C VAL A 144 13.54 8.83 -7.14
N TRP A 145 12.97 7.69 -6.78
CA TRP A 145 11.78 7.63 -5.95
C TRP A 145 12.14 7.94 -4.50
N ASN A 146 11.51 8.94 -3.97
CA ASN A 146 11.56 9.26 -2.56
C ASN A 146 10.18 8.96 -2.00
N HIS A 147 10.09 7.89 -1.27
CA HIS A 147 8.98 7.70 -0.35
C HIS A 147 9.17 8.70 0.78
N SER A 148 8.84 9.95 0.54
CA SER A 148 9.04 11.05 1.49
C SER A 148 8.38 10.78 2.83
N LEU A 149 7.48 9.80 2.85
CA LEU A 149 6.62 9.50 3.99
C LEU A 149 6.48 8.00 4.26
N ALA A 150 6.87 7.10 3.35
CA ALA A 150 6.86 5.67 3.62
C ALA A 150 8.00 5.32 4.56
N LYS A 151 7.71 5.33 5.82
CA LYS A 151 8.52 4.62 6.80
C LYS A 151 8.21 3.14 6.61
N ASP A 152 9.22 2.30 6.56
CA ASP A 152 9.05 0.85 6.45
C ASP A 152 8.08 0.29 7.51
N PHE A 153 8.00 0.96 8.64
CA PHE A 153 7.15 0.64 9.77
C PHE A 153 6.45 1.90 10.29
N LEU A 154 5.33 1.71 10.98
CA LEU A 154 4.65 2.77 11.71
C LEU A 154 5.47 3.10 12.98
N TRP A 155 6.39 4.04 12.85
CA TRP A 155 7.16 4.52 13.99
C TRP A 155 6.31 5.45 14.85
N PRO A 156 6.34 5.27 16.16
CA PRO A 156 5.62 6.16 17.07
C PRO A 156 6.22 7.56 17.07
N SER A 157 5.35 8.56 17.10
CA SER A 157 5.75 9.98 17.18
C SER A 157 6.15 10.42 18.60
N SER A 158 5.90 9.60 19.63
CA SER A 158 6.33 9.90 20.98
C SER A 158 7.86 9.80 21.14
N ASN A 159 8.44 10.77 21.85
CA ASN A 159 9.84 10.79 22.22
C ASN A 159 10.06 10.49 23.73
N VAL A 160 9.01 10.04 24.44
CA VAL A 160 9.11 9.73 25.86
C VAL A 160 9.85 8.41 26.05
N GLU A 161 10.87 8.40 26.91
CA GLU A 161 11.69 7.21 27.21
C GLU A 161 10.81 6.05 27.68
N GLY A 162 11.05 4.84 27.14
CA GLY A 162 10.32 3.62 27.45
C GLY A 162 8.95 3.48 26.76
N SER A 163 8.43 4.53 26.13
CA SER A 163 7.13 4.49 25.46
C SER A 163 7.12 3.55 24.25
N LEU A 164 8.24 3.44 23.53
CA LEU A 164 8.37 2.57 22.36
C LEU A 164 8.18 1.09 22.73
N ASP A 165 8.78 0.63 23.81
CA ASP A 165 8.65 -0.76 24.27
C ASP A 165 7.22 -1.09 24.67
N ALA A 166 6.58 -0.20 25.43
CA ALA A 166 5.18 -0.36 25.84
C ALA A 166 4.25 -0.32 24.62
N TYR A 167 4.49 0.54 23.65
CA TYR A 167 3.75 0.64 22.40
C TYR A 167 3.88 -0.65 21.58
N ASN A 168 5.10 -1.17 21.41
CA ASN A 168 5.31 -2.42 20.68
C ASN A 168 4.66 -3.62 21.40
N LYS A 169 4.69 -3.67 22.73
CA LYS A 169 3.98 -4.68 23.51
C LYS A 169 2.46 -4.56 23.35
N MET A 170 1.91 -3.35 23.42
CA MET A 170 0.49 -3.09 23.16
C MET A 170 0.07 -3.62 21.80
N ARG A 171 0.82 -3.29 20.76
CA ARG A 171 0.56 -3.77 19.39
C ARG A 171 0.66 -5.29 19.26
N SER A 172 1.65 -5.90 19.94
CA SER A 172 1.77 -7.36 20.00
C SER A 172 0.54 -8.00 20.67
N HIS A 173 0.04 -7.44 21.76
CA HIS A 173 -1.18 -7.92 22.40
C HIS A 173 -2.41 -7.76 21.50
N MET A 174 -2.53 -6.64 20.76
CA MET A 174 -3.60 -6.46 19.77
C MET A 174 -3.56 -7.54 18.70
N MET A 175 -2.38 -7.86 18.17
CA MET A 175 -2.18 -8.88 17.12
C MET A 175 -2.47 -10.30 17.64
N ASN A 176 -2.29 -10.54 18.93
CA ASN A 176 -2.50 -11.83 19.59
C ASN A 176 -3.86 -11.96 20.25
N LEU A 177 -4.78 -11.01 20.04
CA LEU A 177 -6.12 -10.94 20.64
C LEU A 177 -6.13 -10.90 22.17
N GLU A 178 -5.03 -10.46 22.78
CA GLU A 178 -4.92 -10.24 24.22
C GLU A 178 -5.45 -8.83 24.57
N ASN A 179 -6.73 -8.62 24.31
CA ASN A 179 -7.35 -7.30 24.22
C ASN A 179 -7.31 -6.49 25.52
N GLU A 180 -7.48 -7.13 26.68
CA GLU A 180 -7.39 -6.49 27.99
C GLU A 180 -5.97 -5.97 28.29
N LYS A 181 -4.96 -6.74 27.90
CA LYS A 181 -3.56 -6.34 28.05
C LYS A 181 -3.22 -5.16 27.15
N ALA A 182 -3.75 -5.17 25.91
CA ALA A 182 -3.60 -4.06 24.97
C ALA A 182 -4.26 -2.79 25.52
N LEU A 183 -5.48 -2.88 26.04
CA LEU A 183 -6.19 -1.78 26.68
C LEU A 183 -5.39 -1.19 27.86
N SER A 184 -4.93 -2.03 28.78
CA SER A 184 -4.16 -1.61 29.95
C SER A 184 -2.87 -0.86 29.58
N LEU A 185 -2.16 -1.33 28.54
CA LEU A 185 -0.97 -0.63 28.04
C LEU A 185 -1.32 0.69 27.36
N SER A 186 -2.43 0.73 26.60
CA SER A 186 -2.94 1.96 25.99
C SER A 186 -3.25 3.02 27.03
N ASP A 187 -3.96 2.65 28.10
CA ASP A 187 -4.28 3.54 29.21
C ASP A 187 -3.03 4.06 29.93
N SER A 188 -2.00 3.23 30.02
CA SER A 188 -0.72 3.62 30.59
C SER A 188 0.03 4.59 29.69
N LEU A 189 0.07 4.33 28.39
CA LEU A 189 0.73 5.19 27.39
C LEU A 189 0.08 6.57 27.31
N VAL A 190 -1.26 6.64 27.34
CA VAL A 190 -2.00 7.92 27.35
C VAL A 190 -1.66 8.76 28.59
N LYS A 191 -1.38 8.12 29.74
CA LYS A 191 -0.95 8.84 30.96
C LYS A 191 0.51 9.31 30.86
N VAL A 192 1.37 8.54 30.20
CA VAL A 192 2.81 8.85 30.04
C VAL A 192 2.99 9.98 29.02
N ASP A 193 2.26 9.93 27.92
CA ASP A 193 2.29 10.98 26.89
C ASP A 193 0.86 11.26 26.39
N SER A 194 0.24 12.24 27.00
CA SER A 194 -1.13 12.65 26.69
C SER A 194 -1.28 13.37 25.33
N THR A 195 -0.15 13.65 24.65
CA THR A 195 -0.14 14.29 23.32
C THR A 195 -0.05 13.28 22.19
N TRP A 196 0.19 12.02 22.51
CA TRP A 196 0.46 10.98 21.52
C TRP A 196 -0.81 10.29 21.03
N ALA A 197 -1.16 10.53 19.76
CA ALA A 197 -2.40 10.02 19.16
C ALA A 197 -2.48 8.48 19.16
N THR A 198 -1.39 7.78 18.77
CA THR A 198 -1.41 6.31 18.67
C THR A 198 -1.31 5.60 20.02
N ALA A 199 -1.12 6.32 21.13
CA ALA A 199 -1.30 5.76 22.47
C ALA A 199 -2.74 5.23 22.67
N HIS A 200 -3.73 5.79 21.98
CA HIS A 200 -5.14 5.38 22.02
C HIS A 200 -5.47 4.13 21.19
N LEU A 201 -4.52 3.55 20.43
CA LEU A 201 -4.80 2.40 19.56
C LEU A 201 -5.35 1.18 20.28
N GLY A 202 -4.83 0.87 21.47
CA GLY A 202 -5.33 -0.25 22.29
C GLY A 202 -6.78 -0.06 22.73
N GLN A 203 -7.16 1.18 23.10
CA GLN A 203 -8.55 1.55 23.43
C GLN A 203 -9.45 1.40 22.19
N LEU A 204 -9.04 1.96 21.06
CA LEU A 204 -9.78 1.89 19.79
C LEU A 204 -10.01 0.43 19.36
N HIS A 205 -8.97 -0.39 19.46
CA HIS A 205 -9.06 -1.81 19.14
C HIS A 205 -10.00 -2.54 20.09
N TYR A 206 -9.79 -2.39 21.40
CA TYR A 206 -10.60 -3.04 22.42
C TYR A 206 -12.10 -2.74 22.27
N TYR A 207 -12.46 -1.46 22.16
CA TYR A 207 -13.85 -1.05 22.03
C TYR A 207 -14.45 -1.45 20.67
N SER A 208 -13.64 -1.52 19.61
CA SER A 208 -14.09 -2.07 18.31
C SER A 208 -14.42 -3.55 18.40
N MET A 209 -13.58 -4.35 19.08
CA MET A 209 -13.79 -5.80 19.24
C MET A 209 -15.00 -6.13 20.13
N ASN A 210 -15.28 -5.27 21.10
CA ASN A 210 -16.43 -5.44 22.02
C ASN A 210 -17.71 -4.74 21.55
N ASN A 211 -17.71 -4.14 20.33
CA ASN A 211 -18.83 -3.38 19.79
C ASN A 211 -19.32 -2.23 20.70
N ASP A 212 -18.44 -1.68 21.55
CA ASP A 212 -18.72 -0.54 22.41
C ASP A 212 -18.54 0.76 21.60
N LEU A 213 -19.57 1.13 20.85
CA LEU A 213 -19.53 2.26 19.94
C LEU A 213 -19.32 3.60 20.66
N ASP A 214 -19.89 3.77 21.84
CA ASP A 214 -19.78 5.01 22.61
C ASP A 214 -18.34 5.25 23.07
N LYS A 215 -17.73 4.27 23.70
CA LYS A 215 -16.32 4.37 24.14
C LYS A 215 -15.34 4.39 22.97
N LYS A 216 -15.63 3.66 21.89
CA LYS A 216 -14.86 3.76 20.65
C LYS A 216 -14.86 5.20 20.13
N THR A 217 -16.03 5.83 20.09
CA THR A 217 -16.18 7.21 19.60
C THR A 217 -15.44 8.20 20.50
N GLU A 218 -15.51 8.03 21.82
CA GLU A 218 -14.74 8.84 22.77
C GLU A 218 -13.23 8.71 22.54
N ALA A 219 -12.71 7.47 22.51
CA ALA A 219 -11.29 7.21 22.27
C ALA A 219 -10.84 7.72 20.89
N TYR A 220 -11.69 7.59 19.86
CA TYR A 220 -11.42 8.13 18.54
C TYR A 220 -11.28 9.66 18.55
N ASN A 221 -12.20 10.36 19.15
CA ASN A 221 -12.18 11.83 19.24
C ASN A 221 -10.94 12.31 20.03
N LEU A 222 -10.57 11.62 21.09
CA LEU A 222 -9.35 11.91 21.85
C LEU A 222 -8.11 11.73 20.98
N ALA A 223 -7.97 10.61 20.28
CA ALA A 223 -6.87 10.36 19.37
C ALA A 223 -6.82 11.40 18.24
N MET A 224 -7.96 11.72 17.63
CA MET A 224 -8.08 12.75 16.57
C MET A 224 -7.62 14.13 17.02
N SER A 225 -7.87 14.49 18.28
CA SER A 225 -7.45 15.78 18.85
C SER A 225 -5.92 15.90 19.02
N LYS A 226 -5.18 14.80 18.86
CA LYS A 226 -3.72 14.71 19.04
C LYS A 226 -2.96 14.54 17.71
N LEU A 227 -3.64 14.61 16.58
CA LEU A 227 -3.00 14.33 15.28
C LEU A 227 -1.97 15.37 14.85
N GLU A 228 -1.90 16.54 15.46
CA GLU A 228 -0.94 17.59 15.09
C GLU A 228 0.51 17.11 15.14
N THR A 229 0.85 16.27 16.11
CA THR A 229 2.21 15.71 16.27
C THR A 229 2.39 14.37 15.59
N ALA A 230 1.30 13.75 15.11
CA ALA A 230 1.34 12.42 14.51
C ALA A 230 1.94 12.44 13.10
N SER A 231 2.67 11.39 12.75
CA SER A 231 3.06 11.15 11.36
C SER A 231 1.82 10.90 10.48
N ILE A 232 1.96 11.06 9.17
CA ILE A 232 0.85 10.80 8.24
C ILE A 232 0.37 9.36 8.37
N GLY A 233 1.29 8.38 8.47
CA GLY A 233 0.93 6.98 8.66
C GLY A 233 0.13 6.73 9.93
N GLU A 234 0.54 7.33 11.06
CA GLU A 234 -0.22 7.27 12.32
C GLU A 234 -1.60 7.91 12.18
N SER A 235 -1.66 9.09 11.55
CA SER A 235 -2.92 9.80 11.31
C SER A 235 -3.90 9.00 10.48
N LEU A 236 -3.44 8.38 9.39
CA LEU A 236 -4.25 7.53 8.52
C LEU A 236 -4.72 6.28 9.25
N PHE A 237 -3.85 5.69 10.05
CA PHE A 237 -4.17 4.49 10.81
C PHE A 237 -5.21 4.78 11.91
N ILE A 238 -5.09 5.88 12.64
CA ILE A 238 -6.13 6.34 13.58
C ILE A 238 -7.45 6.60 12.84
N LYS A 239 -7.41 7.33 11.72
CA LYS A 239 -8.60 7.63 10.92
C LYS A 239 -9.31 6.38 10.39
N SER A 240 -8.59 5.27 10.19
CA SER A 240 -9.20 3.99 9.78
C SER A 240 -10.08 3.34 10.86
N TYR A 241 -10.02 3.81 12.10
CA TYR A 241 -10.93 3.41 13.18
C TYR A 241 -12.20 4.25 13.29
N ASN A 242 -12.44 5.16 12.33
CA ASN A 242 -13.60 6.06 12.37
C ASN A 242 -14.88 5.27 12.71
N PRO A 243 -15.64 5.69 13.73
CA PRO A 243 -16.90 5.06 14.07
C PRO A 243 -18.04 5.38 13.10
N ASP A 244 -17.91 6.45 12.29
CA ASP A 244 -18.87 6.82 11.27
C ASP A 244 -18.81 5.84 10.08
N THR A 245 -19.89 5.09 9.88
CA THR A 245 -20.00 4.08 8.83
C THR A 245 -20.09 4.65 7.41
N THR A 246 -20.27 5.95 7.25
CA THR A 246 -20.25 6.63 5.95
C THR A 246 -18.84 6.89 5.44
N VAL A 247 -17.83 6.81 6.33
CA VAL A 247 -16.41 6.99 5.99
C VAL A 247 -15.83 5.69 5.44
N ASP A 248 -15.16 5.76 4.31
CA ASP A 248 -14.42 4.61 3.76
C ASP A 248 -13.15 4.36 4.58
N THR A 249 -13.31 3.66 5.70
CA THR A 249 -12.20 3.29 6.59
C THR A 249 -11.23 2.32 5.93
N ARG A 250 -11.70 1.55 4.92
CA ARG A 250 -10.86 0.64 4.14
C ARG A 250 -9.87 1.41 3.27
N ALA A 251 -10.31 2.47 2.60
CA ALA A 251 -9.43 3.35 1.85
C ALA A 251 -8.37 3.99 2.75
N LEU A 252 -8.75 4.45 3.96
CA LEU A 252 -7.82 5.01 4.93
C LEU A 252 -6.78 3.99 5.42
N LEU A 253 -7.20 2.77 5.70
CA LEU A 253 -6.29 1.68 6.09
C LEU A 253 -5.33 1.31 4.95
N ARG A 254 -5.81 1.35 3.71
CA ARG A 254 -4.98 1.15 2.53
C ARG A 254 -3.92 2.25 2.41
N LEU A 255 -4.30 3.52 2.59
CA LEU A 255 -3.33 4.61 2.60
C LEU A 255 -2.30 4.45 3.73
N ALA A 256 -2.73 4.03 4.93
CA ALA A 256 -1.82 3.70 6.03
C ALA A 256 -0.84 2.59 5.63
N PHE A 257 -1.33 1.54 4.93
CA PHE A 257 -0.49 0.46 4.40
C PHE A 257 0.54 0.97 3.37
N LEU A 258 0.16 1.87 2.46
CA LEU A 258 1.08 2.48 1.51
C LEU A 258 2.18 3.32 2.20
N HIS A 259 1.85 3.96 3.33
CA HIS A 259 2.81 4.73 4.12
C HIS A 259 3.71 3.88 5.04
N ALA A 260 3.27 2.69 5.43
CA ALA A 260 4.03 1.78 6.28
C ALA A 260 3.92 0.33 5.77
N PRO A 261 4.39 0.04 4.55
CA PRO A 261 4.13 -1.22 3.86
C PRO A 261 4.75 -2.44 4.54
N ASN A 262 5.77 -2.25 5.37
CA ASN A 262 6.42 -3.33 6.11
C ASN A 262 5.95 -3.44 7.56
N ASP A 263 5.01 -2.59 7.97
CA ASP A 263 4.41 -2.69 9.30
C ASP A 263 3.51 -3.94 9.38
N PRO A 264 3.82 -4.91 10.27
CA PRO A 264 3.12 -6.19 10.28
C PRO A 264 1.66 -6.07 10.69
N MET A 265 1.32 -5.14 11.59
CA MET A 265 -0.05 -4.96 12.05
C MET A 265 -0.93 -4.32 10.96
N ILE A 266 -0.47 -3.24 10.35
CA ILE A 266 -1.19 -2.57 9.26
C ILE A 266 -1.36 -3.54 8.09
N ARG A 267 -0.30 -4.27 7.72
CA ARG A 267 -0.31 -5.28 6.66
C ARG A 267 -1.32 -6.38 6.94
N THR A 268 -1.34 -6.92 8.14
CA THR A 268 -2.28 -7.97 8.54
C THR A 268 -3.73 -7.49 8.43
N TRP A 269 -4.03 -6.31 8.94
CA TRP A 269 -5.40 -5.78 8.89
C TRP A 269 -5.83 -5.37 7.50
N TYR A 270 -4.91 -4.86 6.71
CA TYR A 270 -5.20 -4.59 5.31
C TYR A 270 -5.51 -5.89 4.55
N ALA A 271 -4.68 -6.94 4.71
CA ALA A 271 -4.92 -8.24 4.12
C ALA A 271 -6.19 -8.93 4.65
N TRP A 272 -6.53 -8.73 5.94
CA TRP A 272 -7.76 -9.29 6.50
C TRP A 272 -9.01 -8.83 5.75
N GLY A 273 -9.14 -7.54 5.51
CA GLY A 273 -10.27 -6.96 4.80
C GLY A 273 -10.21 -7.13 3.27
N GLU A 274 -9.14 -7.74 2.71
CA GLU A 274 -9.03 -7.98 1.28
C GLU A 274 -9.97 -9.11 0.84
N LYS A 275 -10.80 -8.84 -0.18
CA LYS A 275 -11.80 -9.78 -0.70
C LYS A 275 -11.16 -10.77 -1.67
N ASP A 276 -10.18 -10.33 -2.45
CA ASP A 276 -9.42 -11.21 -3.31
C ASP A 276 -8.42 -12.02 -2.47
N MET A 277 -8.62 -13.34 -2.47
CA MET A 277 -7.86 -14.24 -1.61
C MET A 277 -6.39 -14.33 -2.02
N ASP A 278 -6.12 -14.33 -3.33
CA ASP A 278 -4.76 -14.43 -3.85
C ASP A 278 -3.97 -13.14 -3.55
N VAL A 279 -4.62 -11.99 -3.68
CA VAL A 279 -4.06 -10.68 -3.30
C VAL A 279 -3.76 -10.65 -1.81
N ALA A 280 -4.69 -11.08 -0.96
CA ALA A 280 -4.47 -11.11 0.48
C ALA A 280 -3.28 -12.01 0.87
N ILE A 281 -3.18 -13.18 0.25
CA ILE A 281 -2.08 -14.13 0.46
C ILE A 281 -0.74 -13.52 0.02
N ASP A 282 -0.69 -12.86 -1.14
CA ASP A 282 0.53 -12.22 -1.64
C ASP A 282 1.00 -11.09 -0.72
N ILE A 283 0.09 -10.22 -0.28
CA ILE A 283 0.37 -9.17 0.71
C ILE A 283 1.04 -9.77 1.96
N LEU A 284 0.51 -10.88 2.48
CA LEU A 284 1.04 -11.53 3.68
C LEU A 284 2.38 -12.20 3.44
N LYS A 285 2.56 -12.91 2.31
CA LYS A 285 3.83 -13.53 1.91
C LYS A 285 4.96 -12.50 1.81
N LYS A 286 4.70 -11.35 1.20
CA LYS A 286 5.68 -10.24 1.13
C LYS A 286 6.10 -9.75 2.52
N GLY A 287 5.19 -9.74 3.50
CA GLY A 287 5.52 -9.43 4.90
C GLY A 287 6.39 -10.49 5.55
N LEU A 288 6.05 -11.77 5.36
CA LEU A 288 6.80 -12.90 5.91
C LEU A 288 8.21 -13.05 5.33
N ASN A 289 8.46 -12.60 4.10
CA ASN A 289 9.82 -12.54 3.55
C ASN A 289 10.78 -11.68 4.40
N ARG A 290 10.27 -10.69 5.13
CA ARG A 290 11.04 -9.83 6.02
C ARG A 290 10.95 -10.23 7.49
N LEU A 291 9.81 -10.74 7.90
CA LEU A 291 9.47 -11.08 9.28
C LEU A 291 8.89 -12.51 9.35
N PRO A 292 9.72 -13.55 9.05
CA PRO A 292 9.24 -14.93 8.88
C PRO A 292 8.54 -15.50 10.12
N ASP A 293 8.97 -15.08 11.31
CA ASP A 293 8.46 -15.57 12.60
C ASP A 293 7.36 -14.68 13.20
N ASN A 294 6.86 -13.67 12.44
CA ASN A 294 5.84 -12.77 12.96
C ASN A 294 4.52 -13.53 13.16
N THR A 295 4.03 -13.56 14.41
CA THR A 295 2.83 -14.31 14.83
C THR A 295 1.57 -13.87 14.10
N GLY A 296 1.35 -12.56 13.98
CA GLY A 296 0.15 -12.01 13.34
C GLY A 296 0.11 -12.34 11.85
N LEU A 297 1.24 -12.19 11.14
CA LEU A 297 1.33 -12.52 9.71
C LEU A 297 1.14 -14.03 9.48
N ASN A 298 1.81 -14.89 10.28
CA ASN A 298 1.66 -16.33 10.17
C ASN A 298 0.24 -16.79 10.50
N ASN A 299 -0.38 -16.18 11.51
CA ASN A 299 -1.76 -16.49 11.85
C ASN A 299 -2.71 -16.13 10.71
N MET A 300 -2.61 -14.92 10.20
CA MET A 300 -3.49 -14.43 9.14
C MET A 300 -3.34 -15.21 7.84
N ILE A 301 -2.11 -15.47 7.41
CA ILE A 301 -1.89 -16.24 6.18
C ILE A 301 -2.37 -17.69 6.33
N GLY A 302 -2.22 -18.28 7.52
CA GLY A 302 -2.78 -19.59 7.83
C GLY A 302 -4.29 -19.65 7.58
N TYR A 303 -5.04 -18.67 8.09
CA TYR A 303 -6.48 -18.58 7.83
C TYR A 303 -6.82 -18.30 6.38
N LYS A 304 -6.09 -17.42 5.69
CA LYS A 304 -6.33 -17.13 4.26
C LYS A 304 -6.11 -18.36 3.39
N LEU A 305 -5.02 -19.11 3.62
CA LEU A 305 -4.72 -20.36 2.93
C LEU A 305 -5.75 -21.45 3.24
N MET A 306 -6.14 -21.61 4.51
CA MET A 306 -7.17 -22.57 4.93
C MET A 306 -8.52 -22.28 4.25
N ASN A 307 -8.89 -21.02 4.14
CA ASN A 307 -10.12 -20.59 3.48
C ASN A 307 -10.04 -20.73 1.95
N ASN A 308 -8.84 -20.61 1.38
CA ASN A 308 -8.58 -20.85 -0.04
C ASN A 308 -8.43 -22.34 -0.40
N GLY A 309 -8.51 -23.23 0.59
CA GLY A 309 -8.41 -24.70 0.40
C GLY A 309 -6.99 -25.25 0.42
N ASP A 310 -5.96 -24.41 0.55
CA ASP A 310 -4.57 -24.88 0.67
C ASP A 310 -4.25 -25.28 2.12
N MET A 311 -4.82 -26.43 2.51
CA MET A 311 -4.70 -26.95 3.87
C MET A 311 -3.26 -27.32 4.25
N GLU A 312 -2.43 -27.73 3.28
CA GLU A 312 -1.03 -28.09 3.54
C GLU A 312 -0.22 -26.87 3.96
N GLN A 313 -0.28 -25.78 3.18
CA GLN A 313 0.44 -24.56 3.51
C GLN A 313 -0.13 -23.89 4.76
N ALA A 314 -1.45 -23.88 4.93
CA ALA A 314 -2.08 -23.38 6.13
C ALA A 314 -1.53 -24.05 7.40
N GLY A 315 -1.40 -25.37 7.37
CA GLY A 315 -0.84 -26.14 8.49
C GLY A 315 0.60 -25.77 8.82
N LYS A 316 1.44 -25.52 7.80
CA LYS A 316 2.83 -25.09 8.00
C LYS A 316 2.89 -23.75 8.74
N HIS A 317 2.05 -22.78 8.38
CA HIS A 317 2.00 -21.48 9.03
C HIS A 317 1.48 -21.53 10.45
N PHE A 318 0.40 -22.29 10.71
CA PHE A 318 -0.11 -22.45 12.07
C PHE A 318 0.88 -23.22 12.98
N ALA A 319 1.52 -24.28 12.48
CA ALA A 319 2.53 -25.01 13.24
C ALA A 319 3.76 -24.15 13.53
N LEU A 320 4.22 -23.37 12.55
CA LEU A 320 5.32 -22.41 12.75
C LEU A 320 4.92 -21.35 13.80
N ASN A 321 3.69 -20.87 13.77
CA ASN A 321 3.20 -19.88 14.72
C ASN A 321 3.24 -20.41 16.17
N VAL A 322 2.78 -21.64 16.39
CA VAL A 322 2.88 -22.31 17.71
C VAL A 322 4.34 -22.51 18.12
N ALA A 323 5.19 -22.94 17.20
CA ALA A 323 6.62 -23.21 17.47
C ALA A 323 7.37 -21.92 17.85
N SER A 324 7.13 -20.83 17.11
CA SER A 324 7.78 -19.54 17.36
C SER A 324 7.23 -18.80 18.57
N SER A 325 5.97 -19.07 18.95
CA SER A 325 5.26 -18.36 20.00
C SER A 325 4.47 -19.29 20.93
N PRO A 326 5.14 -20.26 21.59
CA PRO A 326 4.47 -21.32 22.36
C PRO A 326 3.72 -20.82 23.60
N LYS A 327 3.93 -19.57 23.99
CA LYS A 327 3.26 -18.91 25.14
C LYS A 327 2.16 -17.94 24.71
N VAL A 328 1.79 -17.91 23.44
CA VAL A 328 0.73 -17.06 22.91
C VAL A 328 -0.54 -17.91 22.75
N ALA A 329 -1.58 -17.61 23.52
CA ALA A 329 -2.84 -18.35 23.51
C ALA A 329 -3.48 -18.41 22.13
N ASN A 330 -3.53 -17.28 21.41
CA ASN A 330 -4.09 -17.19 20.06
C ASN A 330 -3.41 -18.13 19.05
N ALA A 331 -2.10 -18.39 19.20
CA ALA A 331 -1.41 -19.32 18.31
C ALA A 331 -1.94 -20.75 18.44
N HIS A 332 -2.21 -21.18 19.67
CA HIS A 332 -2.78 -22.48 19.97
C HIS A 332 -4.27 -22.57 19.60
N ASP A 333 -5.06 -21.51 19.83
CA ASP A 333 -6.46 -21.46 19.41
C ASP A 333 -6.59 -21.62 17.89
N SER A 334 -5.81 -20.84 17.13
CA SER A 334 -5.83 -20.89 15.67
C SER A 334 -5.35 -22.24 15.11
N TYR A 335 -4.34 -22.84 15.73
CA TYR A 335 -3.91 -24.19 15.37
C TYR A 335 -4.99 -25.24 15.69
N GLY A 336 -5.75 -25.05 16.78
CA GLY A 336 -6.92 -25.84 17.09
C GLY A 336 -8.01 -25.77 16.02
N ASP A 337 -8.30 -24.56 15.51
CA ASP A 337 -9.26 -24.36 14.40
C ASP A 337 -8.82 -25.12 13.14
N TYR A 338 -7.54 -25.05 12.80
CA TYR A 338 -6.97 -25.79 11.68
C TYR A 338 -7.10 -27.31 11.85
N LEU A 339 -6.71 -27.85 13.01
CA LEU A 339 -6.82 -29.27 13.33
C LEU A 339 -8.26 -29.77 13.28
N LEU A 340 -9.19 -28.97 13.80
CA LEU A 340 -10.62 -29.26 13.74
C LEU A 340 -11.14 -29.31 12.29
N LYS A 341 -10.68 -28.42 11.46
CA LYS A 341 -11.00 -28.38 10.02
C LYS A 341 -10.49 -29.63 9.28
N LEU A 342 -9.35 -30.20 9.70
CA LEU A 342 -8.84 -31.46 9.22
C LEU A 342 -9.58 -32.71 9.75
N GLY A 343 -10.46 -32.55 10.75
CA GLY A 343 -11.12 -33.64 11.42
C GLY A 343 -10.30 -34.27 12.58
N ASN A 344 -9.15 -33.69 12.92
CA ASN A 344 -8.27 -34.15 14.01
C ASN A 344 -8.80 -33.65 15.35
N LYS A 345 -9.95 -34.17 15.75
CA LYS A 345 -10.73 -33.66 16.90
C LYS A 345 -9.94 -33.68 18.22
N LYS A 346 -9.22 -34.77 18.50
CA LYS A 346 -8.47 -34.94 19.75
C LYS A 346 -7.36 -33.91 19.90
N GLU A 347 -6.57 -33.73 18.83
CA GLU A 347 -5.48 -32.77 18.78
C GLU A 347 -6.03 -31.32 18.83
N ALA A 348 -7.16 -31.05 18.16
CA ALA A 348 -7.83 -29.76 18.20
C ALA A 348 -8.28 -29.42 19.63
N LYS A 349 -8.94 -30.37 20.34
CA LYS A 349 -9.35 -30.22 21.73
C LYS A 349 -8.17 -29.88 22.63
N ASN A 350 -7.04 -30.59 22.47
CA ASN A 350 -5.82 -30.33 23.24
C ASN A 350 -5.25 -28.93 22.95
N SER A 351 -5.28 -28.50 21.70
CA SER A 351 -4.77 -27.18 21.31
C SER A 351 -5.62 -26.04 21.88
N PHE A 352 -6.94 -26.16 21.86
CA PHE A 352 -7.86 -25.20 22.49
C PHE A 352 -7.70 -25.16 24.01
N LEU A 353 -7.58 -26.32 24.67
CA LEU A 353 -7.33 -26.37 26.13
C LEU A 353 -5.98 -25.72 26.46
N LYS A 354 -4.96 -25.89 25.61
CA LYS A 354 -3.67 -25.24 25.79
C LYS A 354 -3.77 -23.72 25.67
N ALA A 355 -4.55 -23.21 24.72
CA ALA A 355 -4.81 -21.77 24.61
C ALA A 355 -5.43 -21.22 25.91
N TYR A 356 -6.45 -21.88 26.45
CA TYR A 356 -7.10 -21.49 27.70
C TYR A 356 -6.16 -21.61 28.92
N GLU A 357 -5.28 -22.63 28.94
CA GLU A 357 -4.26 -22.79 30.01
C GLU A 357 -3.26 -21.62 30.02
N ILE A 358 -2.85 -21.16 28.82
CA ILE A 358 -1.92 -20.05 28.68
C ILE A 358 -2.57 -18.72 29.09
N ASP A 359 -3.80 -18.50 28.68
CA ASP A 359 -4.57 -17.30 29.00
C ASP A 359 -6.04 -17.65 29.20
N ASN A 360 -6.50 -17.62 30.47
CA ASN A 360 -7.86 -17.98 30.82
C ASN A 360 -8.93 -16.97 30.35
N SER A 361 -8.53 -15.83 29.79
CA SER A 361 -9.43 -14.91 29.08
C SER A 361 -9.89 -15.47 27.73
N PHE A 362 -9.19 -16.48 27.17
CA PHE A 362 -9.61 -17.22 25.97
C PHE A 362 -10.74 -18.22 26.26
N VAL A 363 -11.84 -17.74 26.84
CA VAL A 363 -13.02 -18.55 27.19
C VAL A 363 -13.58 -19.26 25.95
N VAL A 364 -13.58 -18.61 24.80
CA VAL A 364 -14.06 -19.20 23.53
C VAL A 364 -13.28 -20.47 23.15
N SER A 365 -11.96 -20.51 23.39
CA SER A 365 -11.15 -21.72 23.15
C SER A 365 -11.61 -22.88 24.05
N LYS A 366 -11.89 -22.60 25.34
CA LYS A 366 -12.43 -23.60 26.23
C LYS A 366 -13.79 -24.11 25.76
N GLU A 367 -14.69 -23.23 25.37
CA GLU A 367 -16.00 -23.60 24.83
C GLU A 367 -15.91 -24.45 23.55
N LYS A 368 -14.94 -24.13 22.66
CA LYS A 368 -14.64 -24.96 21.47
C LYS A 368 -14.20 -26.36 21.88
N ALA A 369 -13.27 -26.44 22.85
CA ALA A 369 -12.79 -27.73 23.37
C ALA A 369 -13.92 -28.58 24.00
N ASP A 370 -14.79 -27.96 24.80
CA ASP A 370 -15.90 -28.63 25.50
C ASP A 370 -16.99 -29.17 24.54
N LYS A 371 -17.11 -28.57 23.35
CA LYS A 371 -18.04 -29.02 22.28
C LYS A 371 -17.50 -30.18 21.45
N ILE A 372 -16.22 -30.53 21.58
CA ILE A 372 -15.63 -31.67 20.88
C ILE A 372 -15.89 -32.92 21.65
N GLU A 373 -16.75 -33.78 21.09
CA GLU A 373 -17.01 -35.13 21.60
C GLU A 373 -15.81 -36.03 21.32
N ASP A 374 -15.43 -36.87 22.28
CA ASP A 374 -14.30 -37.80 22.21
C ASP A 374 -14.51 -38.89 21.16
#